data_81f1a3d38f3188cfba2e8c9db207b4b9
#
_entry.id   81f1a3d38f3188cfba2e8c9db207b4b9
#
_cell.length_a   1.000
_cell.length_b   1.000
_cell.length_c   1.000
_cell.angle_alpha   90.00
_cell.angle_beta   90.00
_cell.angle_gamma   90.00
#
_symmetry.space_group_name_H-M   'P 1'
#
loop_
_entity.id
_entity.type
_entity.pdbx_description
1 polymer ?
#
loop_
_entity_poly.entity_id
_entity_poly.type
_entity_poly.pdbx_seq_one_letter_code
_entity_poly.pdbx_strand_id
1 'polypeptide(L)' 'TLFRSHDPLNEEALAAKCSVLFLEGKKGIAKSVYDRFCKEYRESLGEDYKIPLSKLCE' A
#
# COMPACT_ATOMS: atom_id res chain seq x y z
N THR A 1 -21.09 -8.37 -7.75
CA THR A 1 -20.80 -8.09 -7.44
C THR A 1 -20.55 -7.43 -6.59
N LEU A 2 -20.40 -7.47 -6.00
CA LEU A 2 -20.24 -6.92 -5.11
C LEU A 2 -19.10 -6.48 -4.96
N PHE A 3 -18.74 -5.57 -4.62
CA PHE A 3 -17.59 -5.20 -4.47
C PHE A 3 -17.33 -4.96 -3.17
N ARG A 4 -16.21 -5.00 -2.71
CA ARG A 4 -15.93 -4.76 -1.45
C ARG A 4 -15.21 -3.60 -1.30
N SER A 5 -15.44 -2.75 -0.57
CA SER A 5 -14.74 -1.56 -0.32
C SER A 5 -13.57 -1.80 0.50
N HIS A 6 -13.44 -2.95 1.09
CA HIS A 6 -12.33 -3.17 1.89
C HIS A 6 -11.49 -4.18 1.28
N ASP A 7 -10.67 -3.92 0.35
CA ASP A 7 -9.78 -4.85 -0.29
C ASP A 7 -8.40 -4.57 0.21
N PRO A 8 -7.83 -5.40 1.05
CA PRO A 8 -6.50 -5.15 1.60
C PRO A 8 -5.42 -5.15 0.56
N LEU A 9 -5.67 -5.68 -0.61
CA LEU A 9 -4.71 -5.71 -1.67
C LEU A 9 -4.99 -4.69 -2.75
N ASN A 10 -5.73 -3.65 -2.42
CA ASN A 10 -6.06 -2.61 -3.38
C ASN A 10 -4.88 -1.65 -3.54
N GLU A 11 -4.17 -1.76 -4.64
CA GLU A 11 -2.98 -0.95 -4.88
C GLU A 11 -3.32 0.51 -5.06
N GLU A 12 -4.46 0.80 -5.64
CA GLU A 12 -4.85 2.18 -5.82
C GLU A 12 -5.04 2.89 -4.49
N ALA A 13 -5.70 2.23 -3.57
CA ALA A 13 -5.92 2.81 -2.27
C ALA A 13 -4.60 2.98 -1.53
N LEU A 14 -3.70 2.01 -1.67
CA LEU A 14 -2.40 2.09 -1.05
C LEU A 14 -1.61 3.29 -1.59
N ALA A 15 -1.59 3.44 -2.89
CA ALA A 15 -0.88 4.54 -3.51
C ALA A 15 -1.43 5.89 -3.07
N ALA A 16 -2.73 6.01 -3.04
CA ALA A 16 -3.37 7.26 -2.63
C ALA A 16 -3.01 7.60 -1.18
N LYS A 17 -3.08 6.61 -0.31
CA LYS A 17 -2.78 6.82 1.08
C LYS A 17 -1.32 7.22 1.27
N CYS A 18 -0.41 6.53 0.60
CA CYS A 18 1.00 6.83 0.72
C CYS A 18 1.31 8.23 0.18
N SER A 19 0.68 8.60 -0.92
CA SER A 19 0.88 9.93 -1.49
C SER A 19 0.48 11.02 -0.50
N VAL A 20 -0.69 10.87 0.10
CA VAL A 20 -1.17 11.84 1.06
C VAL A 20 -0.20 11.96 2.24
N LEU A 21 0.25 10.81 2.73
CA LEU A 21 1.18 10.82 3.87
C LEU A 21 2.49 11.50 3.51
N PHE A 22 2.96 11.29 2.30
CA PHE A 22 4.18 11.94 1.86
C PHE A 22 4.00 13.45 1.78
N LEU A 23 2.85 13.89 1.28
CA LEU A 23 2.57 15.30 1.17
C LEU A 23 2.47 15.97 2.55
N GLU A 24 2.05 15.22 3.53
CA GLU A 24 1.95 15.73 4.88
C GLU A 24 3.24 15.59 5.66
N GLY A 25 4.26 15.06 5.04
CA GLY A 25 5.53 14.87 5.71
C GLY A 25 5.57 13.68 6.63
N LYS A 26 4.67 12.73 6.45
CA LYS A 26 4.61 11.56 7.31
C LYS A 26 5.18 10.34 6.61
N LYS A 27 6.41 10.45 6.18
CA LYS A 27 7.04 9.37 5.45
C LYS A 27 7.15 8.10 6.27
N GLY A 28 7.39 8.22 7.55
CA GLY A 28 7.50 7.05 8.41
C GLY A 28 6.20 6.27 8.45
N ILE A 29 5.09 6.97 8.51
CA ILE A 29 3.80 6.31 8.53
C ILE A 29 3.51 5.67 7.19
N ALA A 30 3.88 6.36 6.12
CA ALA A 30 3.68 5.82 4.79
C ALA A 30 4.44 4.50 4.62
N LYS A 31 5.66 4.46 5.15
CA LYS A 31 6.44 3.25 5.08
C LYS A 31 5.80 2.13 5.88
N SER A 32 5.25 2.44 7.03
CA SER A 32 4.56 1.43 7.84
C SER A 32 3.36 0.86 7.09
N VAL A 33 2.60 1.73 6.46
CA VAL A 33 1.44 1.29 5.69
C VAL A 33 1.88 0.39 4.54
N TYR A 34 2.95 0.78 3.89
CA TYR A 34 3.47 0.01 2.77
C TYR A 34 3.94 -1.38 3.25
N ASP A 35 4.69 -1.41 4.34
CA ASP A 35 5.18 -2.67 4.87
C ASP A 35 4.03 -3.60 5.22
N ARG A 36 2.98 -3.05 5.81
CA ARG A 36 1.83 -3.84 6.17
C ARG A 36 1.17 -4.41 4.93
N PHE A 37 1.06 -3.58 3.89
CA PHE A 37 0.47 -4.04 2.64
C PHE A 37 1.29 -5.18 2.06
N CYS A 38 2.61 -5.04 2.06
CA CYS A 38 3.48 -6.07 1.53
C CYS A 38 3.33 -7.37 2.27
N LYS A 39 3.19 -7.28 3.59
CA LYS A 39 3.03 -8.47 4.39
C LYS A 39 1.75 -9.20 4.04
N GLU A 40 0.66 -8.45 3.92
CA GLU A 40 -0.62 -9.06 3.58
C GLU A 40 -0.60 -9.63 2.17
N TYR A 41 0.05 -8.92 1.27
CA TYR A 41 0.17 -9.38 -0.10
C TYR A 41 0.89 -10.73 -0.13
N ARG A 42 2.00 -10.81 0.61
CA ARG A 42 2.78 -12.02 0.64
C ARG A 42 1.99 -13.17 1.25
N GLU A 43 1.25 -12.89 2.30
CA GLU A 43 0.48 -13.94 2.95
C GLU A 43 -0.67 -14.42 2.09
N SER A 44 -1.25 -13.53 1.31
CA SER A 44 -2.36 -13.91 0.47
C SER A 44 -1.92 -14.60 -0.81
N LEU A 45 -0.88 -14.08 -1.43
CA LEU A 45 -0.45 -14.57 -2.74
C LEU A 45 0.82 -15.40 -2.71
N GLY A 46 1.52 -15.39 -1.61
CA GLY A 46 2.72 -16.20 -1.46
C GLY A 46 3.93 -15.62 -2.19
N GLU A 47 3.87 -14.36 -2.59
CA GLU A 47 5.03 -13.74 -3.22
C GLU A 47 5.18 -12.30 -2.78
N ASP A 48 6.35 -11.77 -2.91
CA ASP A 48 6.64 -10.42 -2.47
C ASP A 48 6.05 -9.41 -3.43
N TYR A 49 5.63 -8.29 -2.87
CA TYR A 49 5.13 -7.19 -3.67
C TYR A 49 6.32 -6.58 -4.42
N LYS A 50 6.16 -6.33 -5.70
CA LYS A 50 7.28 -5.89 -6.52
C LYS A 50 7.49 -4.40 -6.61
N ILE A 51 6.45 -3.63 -6.42
CA ILE A 51 6.54 -2.20 -6.62
C ILE A 51 7.07 -1.52 -5.36
N PRO A 52 8.14 -0.75 -5.46
CA PRO A 52 8.71 -0.08 -4.28
C PRO A 52 7.85 1.09 -3.85
N LEU A 53 8.03 1.52 -2.61
CA LEU A 53 7.28 2.62 -2.05
C LEU A 53 7.50 3.90 -2.84
N SER A 54 8.72 4.16 -3.27
CA SER A 54 9.01 5.34 -4.03
C SER A 54 8.16 5.41 -5.29
N LYS A 55 7.95 4.30 -5.92
CA LYS A 55 7.18 4.25 -7.12
C LYS A 55 5.72 4.55 -6.85
N LEU A 56 5.22 4.09 -5.74
CA LEU A 56 3.83 4.30 -5.38
C LEU A 56 3.54 5.77 -5.09
N CYS A 57 4.52 6.48 -4.57
CA CYS A 57 4.31 7.85 -4.16
C CYS A 57 4.79 8.85 -5.18
N GLU A 58 5.13 8.38 -6.34
CA GLU A 58 5.53 9.28 -7.37
C GLU A 58 4.33 9.98 -8.00
#